data_faa4b9c50d6ffb73d559fda5b65b7a8f
#
_entry.id   faa4b9c50d6ffb73d559fda5b65b7a8f
#
_cell.length_a   1.000
_cell.length_b   1.000
_cell.length_c   1.000
_cell.angle_alpha   90.00
_cell.angle_beta   90.00
_cell.angle_gamma   90.00
#
_symmetry.space_group_name_H-M   'P 1'
#
loop_
_entity.id
_entity.type
_entity.pdbx_description
1 polymer ?
#
loop_
_entity_poly.entity_id
_entity_poly.type
_entity_poly.pdbx_seq_one_letter_code
_entity_poly.pdbx_strand_id
1 'polypeptide(L)' 'DPVSNVIAGVRHLKYLLTMFNDKQKLALAAYNAGENAVYRYRGIPPYPETQAYVRKVLQYCKQYSRMS' A
#
# COMPACT_ATOMS: atom_id res chain seq x y z
N ASP A 1 9.71 2.54 19.29
CA ASP A 1 10.59 1.43 18.97
C ASP A 1 10.49 1.08 17.48
N PRO A 2 11.60 1.17 16.72
CA PRO A 2 11.56 0.89 15.29
C PRO A 2 11.04 -0.49 14.93
N VAL A 3 11.38 -1.52 15.70
CA VAL A 3 10.94 -2.89 15.43
C VAL A 3 9.42 -3.00 15.60
N SER A 4 8.89 -2.45 16.69
CA SER A 4 7.43 -2.46 16.93
C SER A 4 6.70 -1.70 15.85
N ASN A 5 7.26 -0.57 15.38
CA ASN A 5 6.66 0.22 14.31
C ASN A 5 6.60 -0.54 13.00
N VAL A 6 7.65 -1.30 12.68
CA VAL A 6 7.69 -2.12 11.47
C VAL A 6 6.64 -3.23 11.55
N ILE A 7 6.54 -3.92 12.69
CA ILE A 7 5.55 -4.98 12.89
C ILE A 7 4.14 -4.43 12.77
N ALA A 8 3.86 -3.29 13.38
CA ALA A 8 2.54 -2.65 13.29
C ALA A 8 2.21 -2.27 11.86
N GLY A 9 3.20 -1.76 11.10
CA GLY A 9 3.00 -1.42 9.70
C GLY A 9 2.68 -2.63 8.84
N VAL A 10 3.38 -3.74 9.06
CA VAL A 10 3.12 -4.99 8.33
C VAL A 10 1.73 -5.52 8.62
N ARG A 11 1.31 -5.50 9.90
CA ARG A 11 -0.04 -5.93 10.27
C ARG A 11 -1.11 -5.08 9.62
N HIS A 12 -0.90 -3.77 9.59
CA HIS A 12 -1.84 -2.85 8.97
C HIS A 12 -1.95 -3.10 7.47
N LEU A 13 -0.82 -3.31 6.80
CA LEU A 13 -0.83 -3.62 5.37
C LEU A 13 -1.53 -4.94 5.08
N LYS A 14 -1.32 -5.96 5.90
CA LYS A 14 -2.04 -7.23 5.77
C LYS A 14 -3.55 -7.05 5.89
N TYR A 15 -3.98 -6.26 6.87
CA TYR A 15 -5.38 -5.93 7.05
C TYR A 15 -5.96 -5.27 5.80
N LEU A 16 -5.24 -4.31 5.23
CA LEU A 16 -5.68 -3.62 4.02
C LEU A 16 -5.73 -4.54 2.82
N LEU A 17 -4.74 -5.44 2.68
CA LEU A 17 -4.76 -6.43 1.60
C LEU A 17 -5.99 -7.31 1.69
N THR A 18 -6.34 -7.78 2.89
CA THR A 18 -7.55 -8.56 3.10
C THR A 18 -8.80 -7.75 2.75
N MET A 19 -8.85 -6.49 3.20
CA MET A 19 -9.98 -5.61 2.95
C MET A 19 -10.21 -5.38 1.46
N PHE A 20 -9.14 -5.26 0.68
CA PHE A 20 -9.23 -4.98 -0.75
C PHE A 20 -9.04 -6.22 -1.62
N ASN A 21 -9.27 -7.42 -1.06
CA ASN A 21 -9.24 -8.69 -1.80
C ASN A 21 -7.91 -8.92 -2.51
N ASP A 22 -6.80 -8.67 -1.81
CA ASP A 22 -5.42 -8.84 -2.30
C ASP A 22 -5.06 -7.95 -3.50
N LYS A 23 -5.82 -6.89 -3.73
CA LYS A 23 -5.47 -5.89 -4.74
C LYS A 23 -4.39 -4.97 -4.18
N GLN A 24 -3.15 -5.28 -4.53
CA GLN A 24 -1.97 -4.61 -3.96
C GLN A 24 -2.00 -3.10 -4.15
N LYS A 25 -2.36 -2.63 -5.33
CA LYS A 25 -2.38 -1.20 -5.62
C LYS A 25 -3.34 -0.45 -4.70
N LEU A 26 -4.53 -1.02 -4.47
CA LEU A 26 -5.51 -0.41 -3.60
C LEU A 26 -5.07 -0.43 -2.13
N ALA A 27 -4.50 -1.54 -1.69
CA ALA A 27 -3.99 -1.66 -0.33
C ALA A 27 -2.88 -0.65 -0.07
N LEU A 28 -1.95 -0.49 -1.01
CA LEU A 28 -0.86 0.47 -0.88
C LEU A 28 -1.37 1.91 -0.90
N ALA A 29 -2.35 2.20 -1.75
CA ALA A 29 -2.96 3.52 -1.78
C ALA A 29 -3.67 3.83 -0.46
N ALA A 30 -4.37 2.84 0.10
CA ALA A 30 -5.03 3.00 1.39
C ALA A 30 -4.03 3.16 2.53
N TYR A 31 -2.90 2.47 2.45
CA TYR A 31 -1.83 2.61 3.44
C TYR A 31 -1.29 4.04 3.47
N ASN A 32 -1.15 4.66 2.31
CA ASN A 32 -0.60 6.01 2.18
C ASN A 32 -1.67 7.10 2.40
N ALA A 33 -2.84 6.96 1.78
CA ALA A 33 -3.85 8.02 1.76
C ALA A 33 -5.04 7.77 2.70
N GLY A 34 -5.17 6.53 3.24
CA GLY A 34 -6.29 6.16 4.07
C GLY A 34 -7.37 5.43 3.30
N GLU A 35 -8.09 4.55 4.00
CA GLU A 35 -9.14 3.72 3.41
C GLU A 35 -10.28 4.55 2.84
N ASN A 36 -10.65 5.61 3.55
CA ASN A 36 -11.78 6.45 3.14
C ASN A 36 -11.51 7.12 1.78
N ALA A 37 -10.26 7.51 1.52
CA ALA A 37 -9.91 8.10 0.24
C ALA A 37 -10.06 7.09 -0.90
N VAL A 38 -9.63 5.85 -0.67
CA VAL A 38 -9.77 4.79 -1.68
C VAL A 38 -11.24 4.49 -1.95
N TYR A 39 -12.08 4.42 -0.91
CA TYR A 39 -13.52 4.21 -1.08
C TYR A 39 -14.16 5.38 -1.81
N ARG A 40 -13.80 6.61 -1.44
CA ARG A 40 -14.36 7.82 -2.07
C ARG A 40 -14.11 7.84 -3.57
N TYR A 41 -12.91 7.50 -3.99
CA TYR A 41 -12.54 7.55 -5.41
C TYR A 41 -12.72 6.21 -6.13
N ARG A 42 -13.14 5.18 -5.41
CA ARG A 42 -13.33 3.82 -5.93
C ARG A 42 -12.08 3.31 -6.63
N GLY A 43 -10.92 3.62 -6.08
CA GLY A 43 -9.64 3.25 -6.63
C GLY A 43 -8.53 4.10 -6.03
N ILE A 44 -7.41 4.18 -6.73
CA ILE A 44 -6.29 5.00 -6.26
C ILE A 44 -6.70 6.47 -6.34
N PRO A 45 -6.67 7.20 -5.19
CA PRO A 45 -7.02 8.62 -5.23
C PRO A 45 -6.07 9.40 -6.16
N PRO A 46 -6.55 10.47 -6.80
CA PRO A 46 -5.71 11.27 -7.71
C PRO A 46 -4.74 12.19 -6.95
N TYR A 47 -4.16 11.70 -5.87
CA TYR A 47 -3.17 12.45 -5.10
C TYR A 47 -1.79 12.13 -5.66
N PRO A 48 -1.02 13.13 -6.09
CA PRO A 48 0.31 12.88 -6.67
C PRO A 48 1.23 12.07 -5.74
N GLU A 49 1.20 12.38 -4.45
CA GLU A 49 1.99 11.66 -3.45
C GLU A 49 1.62 10.17 -3.39
N THR A 50 0.32 9.88 -3.35
CA THR A 50 -0.16 8.50 -3.26
C THR A 50 0.17 7.71 -4.53
N GLN A 51 -0.03 8.32 -5.69
CA GLN A 51 0.30 7.68 -6.96
C GLN A 51 1.79 7.37 -7.07
N ALA A 52 2.63 8.31 -6.66
CA ALA A 52 4.08 8.12 -6.66
C ALA A 52 4.49 7.03 -5.67
N TYR A 53 3.88 7.01 -4.49
CA TYR A 53 4.14 6.00 -3.48
C TYR A 53 3.82 4.59 -3.99
N VAL A 54 2.64 4.41 -4.57
CA VAL A 54 2.24 3.10 -5.10
C VAL A 54 3.20 2.62 -6.19
N ARG A 55 3.55 3.49 -7.13
CA ARG A 55 4.50 3.14 -8.18
C ARG A 55 5.86 2.73 -7.62
N LYS A 56 6.35 3.50 -6.65
CA LYS A 56 7.67 3.27 -6.05
C LYS A 56 7.73 1.93 -5.34
N VAL A 57 6.71 1.63 -4.53
CA VAL A 57 6.68 0.36 -3.80
C VAL A 57 6.59 -0.82 -4.75
N LEU A 58 5.72 -0.75 -5.77
CA LEU A 58 5.61 -1.83 -6.74
C LEU A 58 6.89 -2.03 -7.54
N GLN A 59 7.62 -0.95 -7.83
CA GLN A 59 8.91 -1.03 -8.49
C GLN A 59 9.93 -1.78 -7.64
N TYR A 60 9.99 -1.49 -6.35
CA TYR A 60 10.86 -2.22 -5.42
C TYR A 60 10.49 -3.69 -5.35
N CYS A 61 9.20 -4.00 -5.30
CA CYS A 61 8.74 -5.39 -5.28
C CYS A 61 9.22 -6.16 -6.52
N LYS A 62 9.17 -5.53 -7.68
CA LYS A 62 9.67 -6.14 -8.93
C LYS A 62 11.16 -6.41 -8.86
N GLN A 63 11.93 -5.45 -8.33
CA GLN A 63 13.37 -5.63 -8.20
C GLN A 63 13.72 -6.80 -7.29
N TYR A 64 13.05 -6.91 -6.15
CA TYR A 64 13.27 -8.04 -5.24
C TYR A 64 12.88 -9.37 -5.87
N SER A 65 11.81 -9.41 -6.62
CA SER A 65 11.38 -10.63 -7.31
C SER A 65 12.41 -11.11 -8.32
N ARG A 66 13.08 -10.16 -9.00
CA ARG A 66 14.13 -10.50 -9.98
C ARG A 66 15.40 -11.01 -9.31
N MET A 67 15.65 -10.58 -8.08
CA MET A 67 16.86 -10.97 -7.34
C MET A 67 16.73 -12.34 -6.68
N SER A 68 15.54 -12.82 -6.51
CA SER A 68 15.28 -14.14 -5.93
C SER A 68 15.10 -15.23 -7.02
#